data_97c17883a3cee01dc7497e4d6b0c0ceb
#
_entry.id   97c17883a3cee01dc7497e4d6b0c0ceb
#
_cell.length_a   1.000
_cell.length_b   1.000
_cell.length_c   1.000
_cell.angle_alpha   90.00
_cell.angle_beta   90.00
_cell.angle_gamma   90.00
#
_symmetry.space_group_name_H-M   'P 1'
#
loop_
_entity.id
_entity.type
_entity.pdbx_description
1 polymer ?
#
loop_
_entity_poly.entity_id
_entity_poly.type
_entity_poly.pdbx_seq_one_letter_code
_entity_poly.pdbx_strand_id
1 'polypeptide(L)'
;MENQKTNKNYCVLAARKGMSNEDWLQLRKNYLNISEVSAALNLNPFKSAMALWAAKTGVYEEPYNDNRFMEWGRIMEPVLLDYYAQKYNCEIKTVPYILQSVEYRYICGNIDAVAIYPDGSKKSSKSRQPAASTRLSGKTAVALSITTFKS
;
A
#
# COMPACT_ATOMS: atom_id res chain seq x y z
N MET A 1 -23.64 9.10 11.17
CA MET A 1 -22.27 8.99 11.75
C MET A 1 -22.00 7.50 11.93
N GLU A 2 -21.37 6.88 10.93
CA GLU A 2 -21.00 5.46 11.03
C GLU A 2 -19.89 5.28 12.05
N ASN A 3 -20.13 4.39 13.01
CA ASN A 3 -19.18 4.00 14.04
C ASN A 3 -17.91 3.45 13.35
N GLN A 4 -16.84 4.24 13.31
CA GLN A 4 -15.53 3.79 12.87
C GLN A 4 -15.06 2.74 13.88
N LYS A 5 -15.14 1.47 13.48
CA LYS A 5 -14.56 0.35 14.24
C LYS A 5 -13.04 0.56 14.29
N THR A 6 -12.57 1.17 15.36
CA THR A 6 -11.14 1.23 15.68
C THR A 6 -10.68 -0.18 16.02
N ASN A 7 -9.84 -0.74 15.17
CA ASN A 7 -9.07 -1.92 15.54
C ASN A 7 -8.02 -1.51 16.58
N LYS A 8 -7.63 -2.43 17.49
CA LYS A 8 -6.62 -2.13 18.52
C LYS A 8 -5.28 -1.62 17.96
N ASN A 9 -4.96 -1.91 16.70
CA ASN A 9 -3.65 -1.67 16.10
C ASN A 9 -3.60 -0.51 15.11
N TYR A 10 -4.74 -0.10 14.55
CA TYR A 10 -4.81 0.99 13.56
C TYR A 10 -6.14 1.75 13.64
N CYS A 11 -6.09 3.00 13.20
CA CYS A 11 -7.27 3.86 13.03
C CYS A 11 -7.31 4.41 11.60
N VAL A 12 -8.49 4.90 11.20
CA VAL A 12 -8.64 5.60 9.92
C VAL A 12 -8.07 6.99 10.06
N LEU A 13 -7.08 7.34 9.24
CA LEU A 13 -6.48 8.66 9.19
C LEU A 13 -7.28 9.59 8.28
N ALA A 14 -7.62 9.12 7.07
CA ALA A 14 -8.37 9.89 6.08
C ALA A 14 -9.07 8.96 5.08
N ALA A 15 -10.13 9.47 4.44
CA ALA A 15 -10.71 8.81 3.28
C ALA A 15 -9.87 9.13 2.03
N ARG A 16 -9.54 8.10 1.22
CA ARG A 16 -8.83 8.28 -0.05
C ARG A 16 -9.79 8.70 -1.17
N LYS A 17 -11.06 8.26 -1.08
CA LYS A 17 -12.09 8.60 -2.07
C LYS A 17 -12.40 10.11 -2.01
N GLY A 18 -12.25 10.80 -3.13
CA GLY A 18 -12.48 12.24 -3.24
C GLY A 18 -11.31 13.12 -2.80
N MET A 19 -10.20 12.55 -2.33
CA MET A 19 -8.98 13.29 -2.00
C MET A 19 -8.23 13.66 -3.29
N SER A 20 -7.81 14.93 -3.41
CA SER A 20 -6.97 15.39 -4.52
C SER A 20 -5.58 14.74 -4.49
N ASN A 21 -4.85 14.79 -5.61
CA ASN A 21 -3.46 14.32 -5.63
C ASN A 21 -2.56 15.19 -4.74
N GLU A 22 -2.80 16.49 -4.71
CA GLU A 22 -2.05 17.44 -3.89
C GLU A 22 -2.23 17.13 -2.40
N ASP A 23 -3.47 16.96 -1.93
CA ASP A 23 -3.77 16.62 -0.53
C ASP A 23 -3.15 15.29 -0.15
N TRP A 24 -3.21 14.31 -1.05
CA TRP A 24 -2.59 13.01 -0.82
C TRP A 24 -1.07 13.08 -0.73
N LEU A 25 -0.41 13.88 -1.58
CA LEU A 25 1.03 14.11 -1.51
C LEU A 25 1.43 14.84 -0.23
N GLN A 26 0.67 15.87 0.17
CA GLN A 26 0.90 16.58 1.43
C GLN A 26 0.74 15.67 2.65
N LEU A 27 -0.31 14.85 2.67
CA LEU A 27 -0.49 13.86 3.73
C LEU A 27 0.71 12.91 3.78
N ARG A 28 1.19 12.43 2.64
CA ARG A 28 2.37 11.57 2.57
C ARG A 28 3.65 12.22 3.07
N LYS A 29 3.83 13.53 2.89
CA LYS A 29 5.00 14.27 3.43
C LYS A 29 5.04 14.19 4.96
N ASN A 30 3.89 14.25 5.62
CA ASN A 30 3.76 14.30 7.08
C ASN A 30 3.92 12.95 7.78
N TYR A 31 3.85 11.84 7.05
CA TYR A 31 3.86 10.48 7.60
C TYR A 31 4.87 9.59 6.89
N LEU A 32 5.42 8.61 7.61
CA LEU A 32 6.16 7.52 6.99
C LEU A 32 5.17 6.50 6.42
N ASN A 33 5.14 6.39 5.10
CA ASN A 33 4.29 5.40 4.44
C ASN A 33 4.87 3.99 4.57
N ILE A 34 3.99 2.98 4.68
CA ILE A 34 4.41 1.56 4.71
C ILE A 34 5.31 1.22 3.51
N SER A 35 5.06 1.81 2.33
CA SER A 35 5.89 1.61 1.14
C SER A 35 7.30 2.21 1.24
N GLU A 36 7.54 3.11 2.18
CA GLU A 36 8.80 3.83 2.38
C GLU A 36 9.65 3.23 3.51
N VAL A 37 9.11 2.29 4.28
CA VAL A 37 9.80 1.66 5.41
C VAL A 37 11.12 1.00 4.98
N SER A 38 11.15 0.34 3.81
CA SER A 38 12.37 -0.25 3.27
C SER A 38 13.46 0.80 2.99
N ALA A 39 13.08 2.00 2.54
CA ALA A 39 14.01 3.10 2.33
C ALA A 39 14.50 3.66 3.68
N ALA A 40 13.60 3.85 4.65
CA ALA A 40 13.97 4.29 6.00
C ALA A 40 14.97 3.37 6.67
N LEU A 41 14.90 2.07 6.40
CA LEU A 41 15.82 1.06 6.92
C LEU A 41 17.07 0.81 6.04
N ASN A 42 17.28 1.63 4.99
CA ASN A 42 18.34 1.41 3.98
C ASN A 42 18.30 0.04 3.29
N LEU A 43 17.14 -0.59 3.22
CA LEU A 43 16.93 -1.87 2.55
C LEU A 43 16.39 -1.70 1.11
N ASN A 44 16.11 -0.46 0.69
CA ASN A 44 15.61 -0.17 -0.65
C ASN A 44 16.78 0.12 -1.59
N PRO A 45 16.96 -0.65 -2.68
CA PRO A 45 18.08 -0.45 -3.60
C PRO A 45 17.95 0.84 -4.44
N PHE A 46 16.75 1.44 -4.52
CA PHE A 46 16.48 2.60 -5.36
C PHE A 46 16.38 3.92 -4.58
N LYS A 47 16.22 3.87 -3.25
CA LYS A 47 16.06 5.05 -2.42
C LYS A 47 16.71 4.85 -1.05
N SER A 48 17.68 5.69 -0.71
CA SER A 48 18.34 5.68 0.59
C SER A 48 17.49 6.35 1.68
N ALA A 49 17.80 6.09 2.95
CA ALA A 49 17.16 6.79 4.08
C ALA A 49 17.40 8.30 4.01
N MET A 50 18.59 8.74 3.56
CA MET A 50 18.91 10.16 3.39
C MET A 50 18.04 10.80 2.31
N ALA A 51 17.86 10.16 1.15
CA ALA A 51 16.99 10.64 0.10
C ALA A 51 15.53 10.71 0.54
N LEU A 52 15.07 9.72 1.33
CA LEU A 52 13.74 9.75 1.92
C LEU A 52 13.58 10.93 2.89
N TRP A 53 14.56 11.13 3.78
CA TRP A 53 14.57 12.24 4.72
C TRP A 53 14.51 13.60 3.99
N ALA A 54 15.36 13.80 2.99
CA ALA A 54 15.39 15.04 2.22
C ALA A 54 14.03 15.34 1.54
N ALA A 55 13.38 14.30 1.00
CA ALA A 55 12.05 14.43 0.41
C ALA A 55 10.96 14.76 1.44
N LYS A 56 11.05 14.19 2.68
CA LYS A 56 10.09 14.43 3.76
C LYS A 56 10.23 15.82 4.38
N THR A 57 11.46 16.31 4.50
CA THR A 57 11.75 17.62 5.09
C THR A 57 11.64 18.78 4.10
N GLY A 58 11.43 18.49 2.81
CA GLY A 58 11.35 19.52 1.76
C GLY A 58 12.70 20.07 1.33
N VAL A 59 13.81 19.51 1.81
CA VAL A 59 15.17 19.86 1.35
C VAL A 59 15.35 19.52 -0.14
N TYR A 60 14.65 18.46 -0.59
CA TYR A 60 14.61 18.07 -1.99
C TYR A 60 13.19 17.72 -2.39
N GLU A 61 12.69 18.32 -3.45
CA GLU A 61 11.42 17.94 -4.05
C GLU A 61 11.66 16.88 -5.12
N GLU A 62 11.23 15.66 -4.81
CA GLU A 62 11.27 14.57 -5.79
C GLU A 62 10.20 14.83 -6.85
N PRO A 63 10.60 15.03 -8.14
CA PRO A 63 9.61 15.27 -9.19
C PRO A 63 8.70 14.05 -9.31
N TYR A 64 7.39 14.30 -9.26
CA TYR A 64 6.42 13.25 -9.51
C TYR A 64 6.51 12.87 -10.99
N ASN A 65 7.03 11.70 -11.25
CA ASN A 65 7.10 11.13 -12.60
C ASN A 65 6.26 9.87 -12.64
N ASP A 66 5.06 9.99 -13.24
CA ASP A 66 4.23 8.81 -13.51
C ASP A 66 4.89 8.02 -14.63
N ASN A 67 5.34 6.83 -14.30
CA ASN A 67 6.03 5.98 -15.23
C ASN A 67 5.14 4.83 -15.72
N ARG A 68 5.56 4.23 -16.82
CA ARG A 68 4.86 3.13 -17.47
C ARG A 68 4.56 1.94 -16.52
N PHE A 69 5.40 1.71 -15.51
CA PHE A 69 5.17 0.64 -14.53
C PHE A 69 4.03 0.99 -13.55
N MET A 70 3.88 2.27 -13.20
CA MET A 70 2.77 2.73 -12.35
C MET A 70 1.44 2.66 -13.10
N GLU A 71 1.45 3.01 -14.40
CA GLU A 71 0.29 2.86 -15.27
C GLU A 71 -0.14 1.38 -15.38
N TRP A 72 0.78 0.49 -15.69
CA TRP A 72 0.53 -0.95 -15.73
C TRP A 72 0.01 -1.49 -14.40
N GLY A 73 0.52 -0.99 -13.25
CA GLY A 73 0.02 -1.36 -11.94
C GLY A 73 -1.45 -1.04 -11.77
N ARG A 74 -1.88 0.15 -12.15
CA ARG A 74 -3.28 0.57 -12.09
C ARG A 74 -4.21 -0.28 -12.99
N ILE A 75 -3.72 -0.65 -14.16
CA ILE A 75 -4.48 -1.49 -15.10
C ILE A 75 -4.59 -2.93 -14.58
N MET A 76 -3.50 -3.47 -14.07
CA MET A 76 -3.42 -4.88 -13.67
C MET A 76 -4.02 -5.16 -12.29
N GLU A 77 -4.09 -4.16 -11.41
CA GLU A 77 -4.61 -4.33 -10.05
C GLU A 77 -6.02 -4.94 -10.02
N PRO A 78 -7.04 -4.39 -10.72
CA PRO A 78 -8.37 -4.98 -10.71
C PRO A 78 -8.41 -6.39 -11.30
N VAL A 79 -7.62 -6.65 -12.34
CA VAL A 79 -7.53 -7.97 -12.98
C VAL A 79 -6.95 -9.00 -12.02
N LEU A 80 -5.91 -8.63 -11.26
CA LEU A 80 -5.30 -9.52 -10.27
C LEU A 80 -6.21 -9.76 -9.08
N LEU A 81 -6.96 -8.75 -8.64
CA LEU A 81 -7.93 -8.89 -7.55
C LEU A 81 -9.07 -9.84 -7.95
N ASP A 82 -9.58 -9.71 -9.16
CA ASP A 82 -10.63 -10.60 -9.68
C ASP A 82 -10.12 -12.04 -9.84
N TYR A 83 -8.96 -12.24 -10.45
CA TYR A 83 -8.31 -13.54 -10.53
C TYR A 83 -8.12 -14.18 -9.14
N TYR A 84 -7.70 -13.39 -8.15
CA TYR A 84 -7.51 -13.86 -6.79
C TYR A 84 -8.84 -14.29 -6.15
N ALA A 85 -9.89 -13.48 -6.33
CA ALA A 85 -11.23 -13.79 -5.82
C ALA A 85 -11.73 -15.13 -6.34
N GLN A 86 -11.60 -15.36 -7.66
CA GLN A 86 -12.01 -16.60 -8.30
C GLN A 86 -11.18 -17.81 -7.85
N LYS A 87 -9.84 -17.65 -7.82
CA LYS A 87 -8.93 -18.72 -7.47
C LYS A 87 -9.09 -19.23 -6.04
N TYR A 88 -9.38 -18.33 -5.10
CA TYR A 88 -9.46 -18.66 -3.67
C TYR A 88 -10.89 -18.64 -3.13
N ASN A 89 -11.88 -18.50 -4.01
CA ASN A 89 -13.30 -18.43 -3.68
C ASN A 89 -13.57 -17.48 -2.50
N CYS A 90 -13.08 -16.23 -2.61
CA CYS A 90 -13.22 -15.21 -1.60
C CYS A 90 -13.84 -13.94 -2.16
N GLU A 91 -14.49 -13.16 -1.31
CA GLU A 91 -15.00 -11.83 -1.64
C GLU A 91 -13.89 -10.80 -1.48
N ILE A 92 -13.68 -9.93 -2.48
CA ILE A 92 -12.73 -8.83 -2.40
C ILE A 92 -13.47 -7.53 -2.08
N LYS A 93 -13.04 -6.86 -1.00
CA LYS A 93 -13.53 -5.52 -0.65
C LYS A 93 -12.39 -4.52 -0.72
N THR A 94 -12.55 -3.48 -1.55
CA THR A 94 -11.60 -2.36 -1.61
C THR A 94 -11.67 -1.54 -0.32
N VAL A 95 -10.52 -1.01 0.10
CA VAL A 95 -10.40 -0.20 1.32
C VAL A 95 -10.09 1.25 0.92
N PRO A 96 -11.10 2.13 0.84
CA PRO A 96 -10.90 3.50 0.38
C PRO A 96 -10.39 4.43 1.50
N TYR A 97 -9.59 3.91 2.41
CA TYR A 97 -9.10 4.65 3.57
C TYR A 97 -7.58 4.56 3.69
N ILE A 98 -7.00 5.65 4.18
CA ILE A 98 -5.63 5.70 4.65
C ILE A 98 -5.65 5.33 6.13
N LEU A 99 -4.88 4.32 6.50
CA LEU A 99 -4.81 3.82 7.86
C LEU A 99 -3.55 4.34 8.56
N GLN A 100 -3.66 4.62 9.84
CA GLN A 100 -2.57 5.06 10.71
C GLN A 100 -2.37 4.03 11.82
N SER A 101 -1.11 3.73 12.15
CA SER A 101 -0.80 2.91 13.32
C SER A 101 -1.21 3.62 14.60
N VAL A 102 -1.82 2.90 15.54
CA VAL A 102 -2.15 3.43 16.87
C VAL A 102 -0.89 3.53 17.72
N GLU A 103 0.01 2.56 17.62
CA GLU A 103 1.27 2.50 18.37
C GLU A 103 2.29 3.50 17.82
N TYR A 104 2.47 3.53 16.50
CA TYR A 104 3.43 4.40 15.81
C TYR A 104 2.69 5.42 14.96
N ARG A 105 2.21 6.49 15.58
CA ARG A 105 1.35 7.49 14.94
C ARG A 105 1.96 8.19 13.73
N TYR A 106 3.27 8.12 13.56
CA TYR A 106 3.97 8.63 12.39
C TYR A 106 3.94 7.67 11.18
N ILE A 107 3.45 6.42 11.36
CA ILE A 107 3.32 5.44 10.29
C ILE A 107 1.89 5.42 9.75
N CYS A 108 1.76 5.57 8.44
CA CYS A 108 0.48 5.39 7.74
C CYS A 108 0.64 4.50 6.51
N GLY A 109 -0.47 4.06 5.96
CA GLY A 109 -0.45 3.29 4.72
C GLY A 109 -1.83 3.04 4.15
N ASN A 110 -1.85 2.73 2.88
CA ASN A 110 -3.06 2.31 2.16
C ASN A 110 -3.04 0.78 2.06
N ILE A 111 -4.20 0.20 2.23
CA ILE A 111 -4.48 -1.19 1.88
C ILE A 111 -5.38 -1.14 0.64
N ASP A 112 -4.99 -1.83 -0.42
CA ASP A 112 -5.72 -1.77 -1.68
C ASP A 112 -7.05 -2.54 -1.56
N ALA A 113 -7.00 -3.74 -0.98
CA ALA A 113 -8.18 -4.56 -0.76
C ALA A 113 -8.04 -5.52 0.43
N VAL A 114 -9.17 -6.04 0.87
CA VAL A 114 -9.27 -7.11 1.87
C VAL A 114 -10.02 -8.28 1.25
N ALA A 115 -9.42 -9.47 1.30
CA ALA A 115 -10.07 -10.73 0.94
C ALA A 115 -10.81 -11.28 2.16
N ILE A 116 -12.07 -11.61 1.98
CA ILE A 116 -12.94 -12.24 2.99
C ILE A 116 -13.23 -13.65 2.49
N TYR A 117 -12.79 -14.64 3.26
CA TYR A 117 -12.99 -16.04 2.92
C TYR A 117 -14.32 -16.57 3.46
N PRO A 118 -14.85 -17.68 2.91
CA PRO A 118 -16.11 -18.27 3.38
C PRO A 118 -16.10 -18.69 4.87
N ASP A 119 -14.93 -18.95 5.44
CA ASP A 119 -14.73 -19.25 6.86
C ASP A 119 -14.76 -18.00 7.76
N GLY A 120 -15.00 -16.81 7.17
CA GLY A 120 -14.99 -15.54 7.89
C GLY A 120 -13.59 -14.95 8.13
N SER A 121 -12.53 -15.67 7.77
CA SER A 121 -11.17 -15.13 7.88
C SER A 121 -10.96 -13.97 6.90
N LYS A 122 -10.12 -12.99 7.29
CA LYS A 122 -9.83 -11.79 6.49
C LYS A 122 -8.33 -11.69 6.26
N LYS A 123 -7.94 -11.44 5.02
CA LYS A 123 -6.54 -11.15 4.66
C LYS A 123 -6.48 -9.84 3.87
N SER A 124 -5.57 -8.95 4.23
CA SER A 124 -5.32 -7.73 3.46
C SER A 124 -4.32 -7.99 2.35
N SER A 125 -4.54 -7.38 1.19
CA SER A 125 -3.58 -7.41 0.08
C SER A 125 -3.10 -5.99 -0.21
N LYS A 126 -1.81 -5.88 -0.50
CA LYS A 126 -1.22 -4.72 -1.14
C LYS A 126 -0.52 -5.21 -2.39
N SER A 127 -0.93 -4.71 -3.55
CA SER A 127 -0.24 -5.06 -4.79
C SER A 127 1.16 -4.46 -4.77
N ARG A 128 2.18 -5.30 -4.83
CA ARG A 128 3.56 -4.88 -5.10
C ARG A 128 3.90 -5.28 -6.52
N GLN A 129 4.32 -4.30 -7.30
CA GLN A 129 5.01 -4.60 -8.55
C GLN A 129 6.40 -5.16 -8.23
N PRO A 130 6.84 -6.22 -8.90
CA PRO A 130 8.22 -6.68 -8.80
C PRO A 130 9.14 -5.58 -9.33
N ALA A 131 10.16 -5.23 -8.56
CA ALA A 131 11.22 -4.35 -9.04
C ALA A 131 11.83 -4.95 -10.32
N ALA A 132 12.09 -4.11 -11.32
CA ALA A 132 12.47 -4.47 -12.69
C ALA A 132 13.87 -5.13 -12.84
N SER A 133 14.44 -5.75 -11.81
CA SER A 133 15.78 -6.35 -11.84
C SER A 133 15.86 -7.85 -11.62
N THR A 134 14.74 -8.57 -11.61
CA THR A 134 14.82 -10.03 -11.57
C THR A 134 14.77 -10.58 -13.00
N ARG A 135 15.94 -10.96 -13.52
CA ARG A 135 16.08 -11.69 -14.78
C ARG A 135 15.06 -12.82 -14.84
N LEU A 136 14.29 -12.81 -15.90
CA LEU A 136 13.31 -13.83 -16.26
C LEU A 136 13.92 -15.23 -16.24
N SER A 137 13.69 -15.97 -15.20
CA SER A 137 13.63 -17.41 -15.22
C SER A 137 12.16 -17.76 -15.00
N GLY A 138 11.44 -17.97 -16.08
CA GLY A 138 10.22 -18.71 -16.36
C GLY A 138 9.13 -18.92 -15.31
N LYS A 139 9.04 -18.16 -14.21
CA LYS A 139 7.92 -18.19 -13.26
C LYS A 139 7.62 -16.79 -12.78
N THR A 140 6.61 -16.18 -13.37
CA THR A 140 6.04 -14.90 -12.91
C THR A 140 5.38 -15.13 -11.55
N ALA A 141 6.13 -15.01 -10.48
CA ALA A 141 5.59 -14.97 -9.13
C ALA A 141 5.10 -13.54 -8.87
N VAL A 142 3.82 -13.30 -9.10
CA VAL A 142 3.14 -12.13 -8.54
C VAL A 142 3.07 -12.36 -7.04
N ALA A 143 4.02 -11.81 -6.31
CA ALA A 143 4.02 -11.86 -4.86
C ALA A 143 2.98 -10.85 -4.33
N LEU A 144 1.74 -11.30 -4.20
CA LEU A 144 0.76 -10.66 -3.33
C LEU A 144 1.28 -10.81 -1.89
N SER A 145 1.80 -9.72 -1.32
CA SER A 145 2.18 -9.71 0.10
C SER A 145 0.91 -9.73 0.93
N ILE A 146 0.48 -10.92 1.33
CA ILE A 146 -0.69 -11.13 2.16
C ILE A 146 -0.22 -11.16 3.60
N THR A 147 -0.54 -10.11 4.35
CA THR A 147 -0.32 -10.09 5.80
C THR A 147 -1.56 -10.66 6.48
N THR A 148 -1.39 -11.77 7.18
CA THR A 148 -2.47 -12.41 7.96
C THR A 148 -2.64 -11.65 9.28
N PHE A 149 -3.79 -11.03 9.48
CA PHE A 149 -4.17 -10.51 10.80
C PHE A 149 -4.93 -11.62 11.54
N LYS A 150 -4.33 -12.15 12.61
CA LYS A 150 -5.09 -12.92 13.61
C LYS A 150 -5.95 -11.94 14.41
N SER A 151 -7.26 -12.19 14.43
CA SER A 151 -8.23 -11.54 15.31
C SER A 151 -8.03 -11.98 16.75
#